data_c9196e5ffa6a25ac008a84727716dc56
#
_entry.id   c9196e5ffa6a25ac008a84727716dc56
#
_cell.length_a   1.000
_cell.length_b   1.000
_cell.length_c   1.000
_cell.angle_alpha   90.00
_cell.angle_beta   90.00
_cell.angle_gamma   90.00
#
_symmetry.space_group_name_H-M   'P 1'
#
loop_
_entity.id
_entity.type
_entity.pdbx_description
1 polymer ?
#
loop_
_entity_poly.entity_id
_entity_poly.type
_entity_poly.pdbx_seq_one_letter_code
_entity_poly.pdbx_strand_id
1 'polypeptide(L)'
;MISIDYDPKVLKYEDLLDIFWSAHRCDQINTSRQYMNAVFYHDEAQKKAAENSRAGAALKQGLGVDEVQTTIASVGKFTYAEGYHQKYYLTRFGEIRDILTRSYKTEKELADSTVATRLNAYLGSGMKRDWAILPVRIKRKR
;
A
#
# COMPACT_ATOMS: atom_id res chain seq x y z
N MET A 1 -4.90 7.69 0.45
CA MET A 1 -3.85 7.25 1.41
C MET A 1 -3.95 5.74 1.60
N ILE A 2 -2.82 5.06 1.75
CA ILE A 2 -2.74 3.61 2.07
C ILE A 2 -2.18 3.49 3.49
N SER A 3 -2.78 2.63 4.32
CA SER A 3 -2.23 2.20 5.62
C SER A 3 -1.73 0.77 5.48
N ILE A 4 -0.57 0.48 6.03
CA ILE A 4 0.08 -0.84 5.96
C ILE A 4 0.45 -1.26 7.38
N ASP A 5 -0.18 -2.33 7.87
CA ASP A 5 0.26 -3.02 9.08
C ASP A 5 1.28 -4.10 8.68
N TYR A 6 2.45 -4.05 9.27
CA TYR A 6 3.56 -4.96 8.93
C TYR A 6 4.25 -5.51 10.18
N ASP A 7 4.84 -6.70 10.07
CA ASP A 7 5.69 -7.28 11.11
C ASP A 7 7.13 -6.74 10.94
N PRO A 8 7.65 -5.95 11.90
CA PRO A 8 8.99 -5.37 11.80
C PRO A 8 10.13 -6.40 11.87
N LYS A 9 9.84 -7.65 12.24
CA LYS A 9 10.79 -8.76 12.17
C LYS A 9 10.94 -9.32 10.75
N VAL A 10 9.96 -9.07 9.89
CA VAL A 10 9.90 -9.60 8.51
C VAL A 10 10.21 -8.52 7.49
N LEU A 11 9.75 -7.29 7.72
CA LEU A 11 9.88 -6.15 6.81
C LEU A 11 10.25 -4.92 7.60
N LYS A 12 11.28 -4.19 7.17
CA LYS A 12 11.68 -2.93 7.81
C LYS A 12 10.85 -1.77 7.25
N TYR A 13 10.74 -0.71 8.03
CA TYR A 13 10.07 0.51 7.58
C TYR A 13 10.80 1.15 6.39
N GLU A 14 12.12 1.09 6.40
CA GLU A 14 12.98 1.59 5.32
C GLU A 14 12.71 0.87 3.98
N ASP A 15 12.42 -0.44 4.01
CA ASP A 15 12.06 -1.21 2.80
C ASP A 15 10.74 -0.68 2.18
N LEU A 16 9.78 -0.31 3.04
CA LEU A 16 8.53 0.33 2.58
C LEU A 16 8.78 1.71 1.98
N LEU A 17 9.67 2.49 2.58
CA LEU A 17 10.06 3.80 2.04
C LEU A 17 10.76 3.66 0.68
N ASP A 18 11.65 2.68 0.52
CA ASP A 18 12.32 2.43 -0.77
C ASP A 18 11.33 2.09 -1.88
N ILE A 19 10.33 1.25 -1.58
CA ILE A 19 9.24 0.93 -2.52
C ILE A 19 8.44 2.20 -2.86
N PHE A 20 8.07 2.99 -1.85
CA PHE A 20 7.33 4.24 -2.03
C PHE A 20 8.08 5.22 -2.93
N TRP A 21 9.37 5.48 -2.66
CA TRP A 21 10.18 6.40 -3.45
C TRP A 21 10.43 5.92 -4.89
N SER A 22 10.47 4.61 -5.11
CA SER A 22 10.61 4.02 -6.45
C SER A 22 9.33 4.09 -7.30
N ALA A 23 8.17 4.26 -6.66
CA ALA A 23 6.87 4.19 -7.31
C ALA A 23 6.41 5.53 -7.93
N HIS A 24 7.14 6.64 -7.72
CA HIS A 24 6.78 7.95 -8.26
C HIS A 24 8.01 8.84 -8.48
N ARG A 25 7.83 9.90 -9.25
CA ARG A 25 8.81 10.98 -9.31
C ARG A 25 8.63 11.92 -8.13
N CYS A 26 9.70 12.10 -7.34
CA CYS A 26 9.60 12.88 -6.11
C CYS A 26 9.57 14.40 -6.31
N ASP A 27 9.89 14.89 -7.53
CA ASP A 27 9.76 16.31 -7.95
C ASP A 27 8.37 16.66 -8.50
N GLN A 28 7.46 15.68 -8.59
CA GLN A 28 6.14 15.88 -9.17
C GLN A 28 5.23 16.71 -8.26
N ILE A 29 4.79 17.85 -8.77
CA ILE A 29 3.80 18.70 -8.11
C ILE A 29 2.39 18.18 -8.44
N ASN A 30 1.64 17.78 -7.43
CA ASN A 30 0.23 17.49 -7.55
C ASN A 30 -0.60 18.65 -7.00
N THR A 31 -1.40 19.29 -7.84
CA THR A 31 -2.25 20.42 -7.45
C THR A 31 -3.43 20.00 -6.58
N SER A 32 -3.81 18.74 -6.64
CA SER A 32 -4.89 18.18 -5.81
C SER A 32 -4.33 17.48 -4.57
N ARG A 33 -4.81 17.90 -3.40
CA ARG A 33 -4.50 17.25 -2.12
C ARG A 33 -4.85 15.76 -2.12
N GLN A 34 -5.85 15.34 -2.87
CA GLN A 34 -6.26 13.95 -2.98
C GLN A 34 -5.19 13.06 -3.63
N TYR A 35 -4.39 13.62 -4.54
CA TYR A 35 -3.40 12.88 -5.32
C TYR A 35 -1.96 13.26 -4.96
N MET A 36 -1.76 14.00 -3.87
CA MET A 36 -0.42 14.38 -3.41
C MET A 36 0.41 13.15 -3.03
N ASN A 37 1.70 13.18 -3.36
CA ASN A 37 2.66 12.21 -2.85
C ASN A 37 3.04 12.60 -1.41
N ALA A 38 2.80 11.71 -0.46
CA ALA A 38 3.07 11.98 0.94
C ALA A 38 3.41 10.73 1.75
N VAL A 39 4.31 10.90 2.70
CA VAL A 39 4.57 9.95 3.79
C VAL A 39 3.98 10.53 5.07
N PHE A 40 3.11 9.76 5.72
CA PHE A 40 2.55 10.12 7.02
C PHE A 40 3.15 9.23 8.09
N TYR A 41 3.89 9.83 9.01
CA TYR A 41 4.56 9.13 10.10
C TYR A 41 3.72 9.08 11.38
N HIS A 42 3.88 8.03 12.18
CA HIS A 42 3.20 7.83 13.46
C HIS A 42 4.06 8.27 14.66
N ASP A 43 5.37 8.23 14.51
CA ASP A 43 6.34 8.54 15.59
C ASP A 43 7.61 9.21 15.04
N GLU A 44 8.47 9.68 15.95
CA GLU A 44 9.70 10.38 15.58
C GLU A 44 10.74 9.46 14.90
N ALA A 45 10.71 8.14 15.16
CA ALA A 45 11.60 7.20 14.49
C ALA A 45 11.22 7.07 13.01
N GLN A 46 9.93 6.93 12.71
CA GLN A 46 9.42 6.93 11.33
C GLN A 46 9.67 8.27 10.62
N LYS A 47 9.47 9.40 11.32
CA LYS A 47 9.79 10.72 10.78
C LYS A 47 11.24 10.82 10.34
N LYS A 48 12.17 10.50 11.24
CA LYS A 48 13.60 10.54 10.97
C LYS A 48 14.01 9.62 9.81
N ALA A 49 13.44 8.41 9.75
CA ALA A 49 13.68 7.47 8.66
C ALA A 49 13.16 8.01 7.32
N ALA A 50 11.97 8.61 7.30
CA ALA A 50 11.38 9.21 6.10
C ALA A 50 12.22 10.42 5.62
N GLU A 51 12.64 11.30 6.52
CA GLU A 51 13.48 12.46 6.20
C GLU A 51 14.85 12.02 5.66
N ASN A 52 15.50 11.03 6.27
CA ASN A 52 16.76 10.48 5.80
C ASN A 52 16.63 9.83 4.41
N SER A 53 15.56 9.08 4.16
CA SER A 53 15.33 8.41 2.88
C SER A 53 15.06 9.38 1.73
N ARG A 54 14.54 10.59 2.03
CA ARG A 54 14.27 11.66 1.06
C ARG A 54 15.51 12.07 0.27
N ALA A 55 16.63 12.26 0.96
CA ALA A 55 17.90 12.65 0.31
C ALA A 55 18.39 11.55 -0.65
N GLY A 56 18.32 10.29 -0.23
CA GLY A 56 18.65 9.15 -1.08
C GLY A 56 17.74 9.00 -2.29
N ALA A 57 16.44 9.28 -2.12
CA ALA A 57 15.47 9.25 -3.21
C ALA A 57 15.73 10.35 -4.25
N ALA A 58 16.02 11.58 -3.81
CA ALA A 58 16.39 12.68 -4.68
C ALA A 58 17.63 12.32 -5.51
N LEU A 59 18.69 11.84 -4.86
CA LEU A 59 19.93 11.46 -5.52
C LEU A 59 19.73 10.35 -6.56
N LYS A 60 18.94 9.29 -6.23
CA LYS A 60 18.59 8.20 -7.17
C LYS A 60 17.87 8.70 -8.42
N GLN A 61 17.15 9.82 -8.32
CA GLN A 61 16.39 10.42 -9.42
C GLN A 61 17.13 11.59 -10.10
N GLY A 62 18.37 11.90 -9.68
CA GLY A 62 19.18 12.98 -10.25
C GLY A 62 18.71 14.38 -9.85
N LEU A 63 18.12 14.52 -8.67
CA LEU A 63 17.51 15.74 -8.14
C LEU A 63 18.24 16.26 -6.90
N GLY A 64 18.14 17.56 -6.64
CA GLY A 64 18.44 18.16 -5.35
C GLY A 64 17.36 17.84 -4.32
N VAL A 65 17.71 17.84 -3.02
CA VAL A 65 16.76 17.57 -1.94
C VAL A 65 15.66 18.63 -1.86
N ASP A 66 15.97 19.85 -2.24
CA ASP A 66 15.08 21.01 -2.32
C ASP A 66 14.05 20.91 -3.47
N GLU A 67 14.33 20.09 -4.48
CA GLU A 67 13.41 19.83 -5.59
C GLU A 67 12.30 18.80 -5.22
N VAL A 68 12.46 18.09 -4.09
CA VAL A 68 11.50 17.06 -3.67
C VAL A 68 10.20 17.70 -3.19
N GLN A 69 9.10 17.41 -3.90
CA GLN A 69 7.76 17.91 -3.63
C GLN A 69 6.93 16.95 -2.76
N THR A 70 7.45 15.75 -2.49
CA THR A 70 6.79 14.77 -1.63
C THR A 70 6.73 15.28 -0.19
N THR A 71 5.54 15.31 0.37
CA THR A 71 5.28 15.77 1.73
C THR A 71 5.65 14.69 2.75
N ILE A 72 6.31 15.08 3.84
CA ILE A 72 6.48 14.24 5.04
C ILE A 72 5.77 14.96 6.19
N ALA A 73 4.76 14.32 6.78
CA ALA A 73 3.92 14.94 7.80
C ALA A 73 3.46 13.93 8.86
N SER A 74 3.07 14.43 10.03
CA SER A 74 2.43 13.58 11.05
C SER A 74 1.10 13.04 10.55
N VAL A 75 0.82 11.76 10.86
CA VAL A 75 -0.46 11.16 10.55
C VAL A 75 -1.57 11.86 11.33
N GLY A 76 -2.61 12.26 10.62
CA GLY A 76 -3.85 12.74 11.22
C GLY A 76 -4.87 11.60 11.38
N LYS A 77 -6.15 11.97 11.43
CA LYS A 77 -7.23 10.99 11.46
C LYS A 77 -7.25 10.19 10.15
N PHE A 78 -7.07 8.88 10.25
CA PHE A 78 -7.26 7.97 9.13
C PHE A 78 -8.76 7.74 8.88
N THR A 79 -9.18 7.90 7.63
CA THR A 79 -10.56 7.60 7.20
C THR A 79 -10.49 6.51 6.15
N TYR A 80 -11.24 5.43 6.35
CA TYR A 80 -11.35 4.38 5.34
C TYR A 80 -12.00 4.95 4.07
N ALA A 81 -11.40 4.60 2.94
CA ALA A 81 -12.05 4.84 1.65
C ALA A 81 -13.27 3.93 1.48
N GLU A 82 -14.15 4.30 0.57
CA GLU A 82 -15.34 3.52 0.24
C GLU A 82 -14.97 2.11 -0.23
N GLY A 83 -15.86 1.15 -0.01
CA GLY A 83 -15.61 -0.28 -0.26
C GLY A 83 -15.11 -0.60 -1.67
N TYR A 84 -15.56 0.16 -2.69
CA TYR A 84 -15.11 -0.04 -4.08
C TYR A 84 -13.65 0.37 -4.34
N HIS A 85 -13.04 1.15 -3.46
CA HIS A 85 -11.61 1.48 -3.49
C HIS A 85 -10.77 0.47 -2.71
N GLN A 86 -11.38 -0.27 -1.79
CA GLN A 86 -10.68 -1.27 -1.00
C GLN A 86 -10.39 -2.51 -1.84
N LYS A 87 -9.14 -2.99 -1.81
CA LYS A 87 -8.74 -4.19 -2.57
C LYS A 87 -9.17 -4.12 -4.05
N TYR A 88 -8.89 -3.00 -4.70
CA TYR A 88 -9.38 -2.62 -6.03
C TYR A 88 -9.25 -3.71 -7.10
N TYR A 89 -8.11 -4.39 -7.19
CA TYR A 89 -7.94 -5.47 -8.16
C TYR A 89 -8.80 -6.69 -7.84
N LEU A 90 -8.95 -7.01 -6.55
CA LEU A 90 -9.77 -8.12 -6.10
C LEU A 90 -11.25 -7.92 -6.42
N THR A 91 -11.76 -6.71 -6.24
CA THR A 91 -13.18 -6.38 -6.50
C THR A 91 -13.57 -6.52 -7.98
N ARG A 92 -12.61 -6.52 -8.90
CA ARG A 92 -12.84 -6.70 -10.34
C ARG A 92 -12.96 -8.17 -10.75
N PHE A 93 -12.66 -9.12 -9.87
CA PHE A 93 -12.78 -10.55 -10.11
C PHE A 93 -13.97 -11.10 -9.31
N GLY A 94 -15.16 -11.06 -9.95
CA GLY A 94 -16.44 -11.35 -9.30
C GLY A 94 -16.48 -12.67 -8.55
N GLU A 95 -16.00 -13.77 -9.15
CA GLU A 95 -15.99 -15.09 -8.50
C GLU A 95 -15.16 -15.11 -7.21
N ILE A 96 -13.97 -14.50 -7.22
CA ILE A 96 -13.10 -14.44 -6.04
C ILE A 96 -13.70 -13.53 -4.98
N ARG A 97 -14.20 -12.36 -5.41
CA ARG A 97 -14.89 -11.43 -4.53
C ARG A 97 -16.05 -12.12 -3.82
N ASP A 98 -16.90 -12.85 -4.55
CA ASP A 98 -18.08 -13.50 -4.00
C ASP A 98 -17.73 -14.61 -3.00
N ILE A 99 -16.63 -15.35 -3.22
CA ILE A 99 -16.11 -16.30 -2.24
C ILE A 99 -15.65 -15.60 -0.97
N LEU A 100 -14.93 -14.49 -1.10
CA LEU A 100 -14.37 -13.76 0.04
C LEU A 100 -15.46 -13.00 0.82
N THR A 101 -16.43 -12.38 0.13
CA THR A 101 -17.54 -11.68 0.81
C THR A 101 -18.42 -12.63 1.61
N ARG A 102 -18.54 -13.91 1.21
CA ARG A 102 -19.20 -14.93 2.04
C ARG A 102 -18.40 -15.31 3.29
N SER A 103 -17.08 -15.08 3.29
CA SER A 103 -16.18 -15.42 4.39
C SER A 103 -16.01 -14.28 5.39
N TYR A 104 -16.26 -13.04 4.97
CA TYR A 104 -16.13 -11.83 5.80
C TYR A 104 -17.51 -11.17 5.98
N LYS A 105 -17.84 -10.81 7.22
CA LYS A 105 -19.16 -10.26 7.54
C LYS A 105 -19.30 -8.79 7.19
N THR A 106 -18.19 -8.07 7.12
CA THR A 106 -18.17 -6.63 6.85
C THR A 106 -17.10 -6.28 5.83
N GLU A 107 -17.29 -5.15 5.12
CA GLU A 107 -16.27 -4.59 4.21
C GLU A 107 -14.96 -4.28 4.93
N LYS A 108 -15.03 -3.87 6.20
CA LYS A 108 -13.85 -3.61 7.02
C LYS A 108 -13.05 -4.89 7.28
N GLU A 109 -13.70 -5.99 7.64
CA GLU A 109 -13.03 -7.28 7.82
C GLU A 109 -12.32 -7.74 6.53
N LEU A 110 -12.96 -7.54 5.38
CA LEU A 110 -12.34 -7.83 4.09
C LEU A 110 -11.14 -6.90 3.82
N ALA A 111 -11.29 -5.61 4.09
CA ALA A 111 -10.23 -4.61 3.90
C ALA A 111 -9.01 -4.89 4.77
N ASP A 112 -9.20 -5.32 6.01
CA ASP A 112 -8.14 -5.62 6.99
C ASP A 112 -7.55 -7.04 6.79
N SER A 113 -8.13 -7.86 5.91
CA SER A 113 -7.69 -9.25 5.70
C SER A 113 -6.35 -9.35 4.99
N THR A 114 -5.39 -10.02 5.62
CA THR A 114 -4.09 -10.37 5.00
C THR A 114 -4.27 -11.23 3.74
N VAL A 115 -5.23 -12.15 3.74
CA VAL A 115 -5.54 -13.01 2.57
C VAL A 115 -6.02 -12.16 1.41
N ALA A 116 -6.99 -11.26 1.66
CA ALA A 116 -7.50 -10.35 0.63
C ALA A 116 -6.40 -9.40 0.12
N THR A 117 -5.52 -8.92 1.01
CA THR A 117 -4.38 -8.08 0.63
C THR A 117 -3.42 -8.80 -0.31
N ARG A 118 -3.02 -10.03 0.01
CA ARG A 118 -2.13 -10.84 -0.83
C ARG A 118 -2.75 -11.16 -2.18
N LEU A 119 -4.03 -11.54 -2.22
CA LEU A 119 -4.75 -11.79 -3.46
C LEU A 119 -4.87 -10.52 -4.31
N ASN A 120 -5.19 -9.38 -3.69
CA ASN A 120 -5.24 -8.10 -4.38
C ASN A 120 -3.89 -7.73 -5.02
N ALA A 121 -2.78 -7.89 -4.28
CA ALA A 121 -1.44 -7.64 -4.78
C ALA A 121 -1.08 -8.57 -5.95
N TYR A 122 -1.38 -9.86 -5.83
CA TYR A 122 -1.15 -10.85 -6.89
C TYR A 122 -1.93 -10.49 -8.17
N LEU A 123 -3.20 -10.15 -8.03
CA LEU A 123 -4.04 -9.76 -9.17
C LEU A 123 -3.58 -8.45 -9.83
N GLY A 124 -3.01 -7.53 -9.04
CA GLY A 124 -2.49 -6.25 -9.52
C GLY A 124 -1.08 -6.30 -10.10
N SER A 125 -0.31 -7.35 -9.82
CA SER A 125 1.10 -7.43 -10.24
C SER A 125 1.31 -7.73 -11.72
N GLY A 126 0.25 -8.08 -12.48
CA GLY A 126 0.35 -8.50 -13.88
C GLY A 126 1.05 -9.85 -14.09
N MET A 127 1.43 -10.55 -13.02
CA MET A 127 2.03 -11.88 -13.12
C MET A 127 1.07 -12.87 -13.79
N LYS A 128 1.63 -13.84 -14.54
CA LYS A 128 0.83 -14.97 -15.06
C LYS A 128 0.09 -15.61 -13.91
N ARG A 129 -1.23 -15.75 -14.06
CA ARG A 129 -2.13 -16.29 -13.01
C ARG A 129 -1.91 -17.77 -12.82
N ASP A 130 -0.84 -18.12 -12.14
CA ASP A 130 -0.63 -19.50 -11.68
C ASP A 130 -1.20 -19.61 -10.26
N TRP A 131 -2.43 -20.10 -10.18
CA TRP A 131 -3.14 -20.30 -8.92
C TRP A 131 -2.47 -21.33 -8.01
N ALA A 132 -1.55 -22.17 -8.54
CA ALA A 132 -0.80 -23.14 -7.77
C ALA A 132 0.23 -22.49 -6.82
N ILE A 133 0.66 -21.26 -7.10
CA ILE A 133 1.65 -20.54 -6.30
C ILE A 133 1.01 -19.83 -5.11
N LEU A 134 -0.32 -19.65 -5.08
CA LEU A 134 -0.98 -19.03 -3.94
C LEU A 134 -0.94 -19.99 -2.73
N PRO A 135 -0.33 -19.61 -1.59
CA PRO A 135 -0.28 -20.45 -0.39
C PRO A 135 -1.62 -20.58 0.32
N VAL A 136 -2.71 -20.24 -0.37
CA VAL A 136 -4.06 -20.26 0.17
C VAL A 136 -4.85 -21.40 -0.45
N ARG A 137 -4.96 -22.50 0.26
CA ARG A 137 -6.00 -23.52 -0.03
C ARG A 137 -7.35 -22.97 0.39
N ILE A 138 -8.12 -22.48 -0.56
CA ILE A 138 -9.54 -22.19 -0.33
C ILE A 138 -10.25 -23.55 -0.15
N LYS A 139 -10.48 -23.95 1.10
CA LYS A 139 -11.30 -25.14 1.39
C LYS A 139 -12.75 -24.82 0.99
N ARG A 140 -13.22 -25.41 -0.10
CA ARG A 140 -14.67 -25.44 -0.37
C ARG A 140 -15.32 -26.24 0.77
N LYS A 141 -16.14 -25.58 1.59
CA LYS A 141 -17.13 -26.31 2.40
C LYS A 141 -18.15 -26.88 1.43
N ARG A 142 -18.26 -28.23 1.42
CA ARG A 142 -19.39 -28.92 0.79
C ARG A 142 -20.66 -28.66 1.57
#